data_d2f44ff4189418c33c18c8326fd925d4
#
_entry.id   d2f44ff4189418c33c18c8326fd925d4
#
_cell.length_a   1.000
_cell.length_b   1.000
_cell.length_c   1.000
_cell.angle_alpha   90.00
_cell.angle_beta   90.00
_cell.angle_gamma   90.00
#
_symmetry.space_group_name_H-M   'P 1'
#
loop_
_entity.id
_entity.type
_entity.pdbx_description
1 polymer ?
#
loop_
_entity_poly.entity_id
_entity_poly.type
_entity_poly.pdbx_seq_one_letter_code
_entity_poly.pdbx_strand_id
1 'polypeptide(L)'
;MAKKADLSVKSERDKYWNDKAVQVFKGRRIVSVRYMGDLEAEENMWSKRGLVLKLDNGMTVIPGMDDEFNDTGVLHYVNAEGQWDCLPSL
;
A
#
# COMPACT_ATOMS: atom_id res chain seq x y z
N MET A 1 -10.71 9.09 27.10
CA MET A 1 -11.26 8.79 25.77
C MET A 1 -10.52 9.61 24.71
N ALA A 2 -10.09 8.99 23.68
CA ALA A 2 -9.38 9.70 22.61
C ALA A 2 -10.34 10.66 21.88
N LYS A 3 -9.88 11.89 21.64
CA LYS A 3 -10.64 12.85 20.86
C LYS A 3 -10.65 12.41 19.39
N LYS A 4 -11.80 12.42 18.76
CA LYS A 4 -11.90 12.14 17.33
C LYS A 4 -11.24 13.27 16.54
N ALA A 5 -10.36 12.92 15.62
CA ALA A 5 -9.68 13.89 14.78
C ALA A 5 -10.66 14.62 13.84
N ASP A 6 -10.51 15.91 13.70
CA ASP A 6 -11.22 16.69 12.70
C ASP A 6 -10.40 16.68 11.42
N LEU A 7 -10.79 15.82 10.47
CA LEU A 7 -10.05 15.62 9.23
C LEU A 7 -10.20 16.78 8.23
N SER A 8 -11.05 17.77 8.54
CA SER A 8 -11.13 19.01 7.75
C SER A 8 -9.97 19.96 8.02
N VAL A 9 -9.31 19.84 9.19
CA VAL A 9 -8.12 20.62 9.54
C VAL A 9 -6.88 19.89 9.07
N LYS A 10 -6.08 20.53 8.23
CA LYS A 10 -4.91 19.91 7.62
C LYS A 10 -3.95 19.28 8.64
N SER A 11 -3.62 20.01 9.72
CA SER A 11 -2.70 19.49 10.74
C SER A 11 -3.24 18.27 11.47
N GLU A 12 -4.54 18.25 11.77
CA GLU A 12 -5.19 17.08 12.38
C GLU A 12 -5.29 15.92 11.40
N ARG A 13 -5.58 16.20 10.14
CA ARG A 13 -5.61 15.19 9.09
C ARG A 13 -4.25 14.54 8.89
N ASP A 14 -3.20 15.36 8.80
CA ASP A 14 -1.83 14.87 8.60
C ASP A 14 -1.39 14.02 9.80
N LYS A 15 -1.69 14.46 11.02
CA LYS A 15 -1.38 13.68 12.21
C LYS A 15 -2.12 12.36 12.23
N TYR A 16 -3.41 12.36 11.91
CA TYR A 16 -4.22 11.14 11.88
C TYR A 16 -3.62 10.09 10.93
N TRP A 17 -3.31 10.51 9.70
CA TRP A 17 -2.80 9.59 8.70
C TRP A 17 -1.36 9.14 8.96
N ASN A 18 -0.53 10.03 9.49
CA ASN A 18 0.82 9.65 9.92
C ASN A 18 0.77 8.62 11.06
N ASP A 19 -0.06 8.85 12.08
CA ASP A 19 -0.21 7.93 13.19
C ASP A 19 -0.73 6.59 12.72
N LYS A 20 -1.71 6.59 11.81
CA LYS A 20 -2.27 5.35 11.25
C LYS A 20 -1.22 4.60 10.43
N ALA A 21 -0.45 5.28 9.61
CA ALA A 21 0.61 4.67 8.81
C ALA A 21 1.65 3.99 9.70
N VAL A 22 2.06 4.67 10.78
CA VAL A 22 2.98 4.11 11.77
C VAL A 22 2.37 2.87 12.44
N GLN A 23 1.12 2.95 12.86
CA GLN A 23 0.42 1.84 13.51
C GLN A 23 0.34 0.60 12.61
N VAL A 24 0.10 0.82 11.32
CA VAL A 24 -0.05 -0.27 10.35
C VAL A 24 1.28 -0.92 10.00
N PHE A 25 2.33 -0.12 9.79
CA PHE A 25 3.55 -0.62 9.15
C PHE A 25 4.81 -0.61 10.01
N LYS A 26 4.89 0.22 11.03
CA LYS A 26 6.14 0.35 11.79
C LYS A 26 6.56 -0.98 12.40
N GLY A 27 7.81 -1.37 12.15
CA GLY A 27 8.37 -2.63 12.68
C GLY A 27 7.93 -3.87 11.93
N ARG A 28 7.10 -3.75 10.87
CA ARG A 28 6.70 -4.92 10.08
C ARG A 28 7.79 -5.34 9.12
N ARG A 29 7.90 -6.64 8.88
CA ARG A 29 8.86 -7.21 7.95
C ARG A 29 8.12 -7.79 6.74
N ILE A 30 8.70 -7.62 5.56
CA ILE A 30 8.19 -8.25 4.34
C ILE A 30 8.73 -9.68 4.33
N VAL A 31 7.83 -10.65 4.35
CA VAL A 31 8.19 -12.08 4.39
C VAL A 31 7.98 -12.79 3.06
N SER A 32 7.22 -12.20 2.15
CA SER A 32 7.07 -12.74 0.80
C SER A 32 6.69 -11.64 -0.20
N VAL A 33 7.12 -11.81 -1.44
CA VAL A 33 6.86 -10.85 -2.53
C VAL A 33 6.55 -11.68 -3.78
N ARG A 34 5.45 -11.32 -4.46
CA ARG A 34 5.09 -11.92 -5.75
C ARG A 34 4.16 -11.01 -6.52
N TYR A 35 4.02 -11.25 -7.80
CA TYR A 35 2.92 -10.67 -8.57
C TYR A 35 1.71 -11.59 -8.51
N MET A 36 0.51 -11.01 -8.66
CA MET A 36 -0.71 -11.80 -8.81
C MET A 36 -0.63 -12.66 -10.05
N GLY A 37 -1.34 -13.80 -10.04
CA GLY A 37 -1.62 -14.56 -11.24
C GLY A 37 -2.77 -13.94 -12.04
N ASP A 38 -2.94 -14.37 -13.27
CA ASP A 38 -4.00 -13.88 -14.16
C ASP A 38 -5.40 -14.10 -13.56
N LEU A 39 -5.64 -15.26 -12.97
CA LEU A 39 -6.94 -15.58 -12.37
C LEU A 39 -7.26 -14.69 -11.18
N GLU A 40 -6.27 -14.37 -10.37
CA GLU A 40 -6.47 -13.45 -9.22
C GLU A 40 -6.90 -12.06 -9.70
N ALA A 41 -6.24 -11.54 -10.75
CA ALA A 41 -6.60 -10.26 -11.32
C ALA A 41 -8.02 -10.28 -11.91
N GLU A 42 -8.37 -11.33 -12.64
CA GLU A 42 -9.71 -11.50 -13.20
C GLU A 42 -10.80 -11.56 -12.13
N GLU A 43 -10.55 -12.25 -11.03
CA GLU A 43 -11.50 -12.34 -9.91
C GLU A 43 -11.77 -10.97 -9.29
N ASN A 44 -10.80 -10.07 -9.33
CA ASN A 44 -10.95 -8.69 -8.88
C ASN A 44 -11.46 -7.75 -9.99
N MET A 45 -11.68 -8.25 -11.18
CA MET A 45 -12.07 -7.45 -12.36
C MET A 45 -11.01 -6.41 -12.72
N TRP A 46 -9.74 -6.73 -12.50
CA TRP A 46 -8.61 -5.87 -12.81
C TRP A 46 -7.99 -6.22 -14.16
N SER A 47 -7.57 -5.20 -14.89
CA SER A 47 -6.92 -5.37 -16.19
C SER A 47 -5.46 -5.75 -16.08
N LYS A 48 -4.84 -5.55 -14.91
CA LYS A 48 -3.42 -5.79 -14.68
C LYS A 48 -3.19 -6.63 -13.42
N ARG A 49 -2.00 -7.25 -13.36
CA ARG A 49 -1.58 -8.03 -12.21
C ARG A 49 -0.76 -7.15 -11.27
N GLY A 50 -1.15 -7.11 -10.02
CA GLY A 50 -0.50 -6.29 -9.01
C GLY A 50 0.60 -7.01 -8.27
N LEU A 51 1.52 -6.21 -7.72
CA LEU A 51 2.53 -6.69 -6.79
C LEU A 51 1.84 -7.01 -5.45
N VAL A 52 2.19 -8.14 -4.86
CA VAL A 52 1.64 -8.59 -3.57
C VAL A 52 2.78 -8.75 -2.57
N LEU A 53 2.72 -7.99 -1.49
CA LEU A 53 3.66 -8.11 -0.37
C LEU A 53 2.95 -8.74 0.81
N LYS A 54 3.60 -9.72 1.46
CA LYS A 54 3.11 -10.29 2.71
C LYS A 54 3.99 -9.81 3.85
N LEU A 55 3.36 -9.36 4.93
CA LEU A 55 4.04 -8.92 6.13
C LEU A 55 4.03 -10.01 7.19
N ASP A 56 4.90 -9.87 8.17
CA ASP A 56 5.12 -10.86 9.24
C ASP A 56 3.90 -11.07 10.15
N ASN A 57 2.95 -10.14 10.15
CA ASN A 57 1.70 -10.26 10.92
C ASN A 57 0.53 -10.79 10.08
N GLY A 58 0.78 -11.30 8.87
CA GLY A 58 -0.24 -11.82 7.98
C GLY A 58 -0.91 -10.78 7.09
N MET A 59 -0.57 -9.50 7.23
CA MET A 59 -1.13 -8.45 6.37
C MET A 59 -0.65 -8.61 4.94
N THR A 60 -1.53 -8.23 4.00
CA THR A 60 -1.23 -8.17 2.57
C THR A 60 -1.21 -6.71 2.13
N VAL A 61 -0.18 -6.32 1.38
CA VAL A 61 -0.04 -4.97 0.84
C VAL A 61 0.01 -5.05 -0.68
N ILE A 62 -0.86 -4.29 -1.33
CA ILE A 62 -0.94 -4.24 -2.79
C ILE A 62 -1.09 -2.78 -3.20
N PRO A 63 -0.20 -2.24 -4.06
CA PRO A 63 -0.37 -0.87 -4.56
C PRO A 63 -1.65 -0.76 -5.37
N GLY A 64 -2.47 0.23 -5.05
CA GLY A 64 -3.70 0.52 -5.79
C GLY A 64 -3.52 1.72 -6.71
N MET A 65 -4.28 1.75 -7.82
CA MET A 65 -4.25 2.88 -8.74
C MET A 65 -4.91 4.13 -8.14
N ASP A 66 -5.84 3.92 -7.21
CA ASP A 66 -6.55 4.98 -6.51
C ASP A 66 -6.99 4.48 -5.13
N ASP A 67 -7.63 5.33 -4.33
CA ASP A 67 -8.07 4.99 -2.98
C ASP A 67 -9.32 4.10 -2.95
N GLU A 68 -9.97 3.90 -4.08
CA GLU A 68 -11.09 2.98 -4.24
C GLU A 68 -10.66 1.59 -4.73
N PHE A 69 -9.38 1.42 -5.05
CA PHE A 69 -8.79 0.17 -5.50
C PHE A 69 -9.47 -0.37 -6.76
N ASN A 70 -9.75 0.50 -7.71
CA ASN A 70 -10.39 0.13 -8.98
C ASN A 70 -9.49 -0.75 -9.86
N ASP A 71 -8.19 -0.65 -9.69
CA ASP A 71 -7.20 -1.54 -10.32
C ASP A 71 -5.92 -1.50 -9.48
N THR A 72 -4.97 -2.35 -9.82
CA THR A 72 -3.65 -2.33 -9.21
C THR A 72 -2.83 -1.15 -9.72
N GLY A 73 -1.85 -0.74 -8.93
CA GLY A 73 -1.01 0.41 -9.24
C GLY A 73 0.48 0.09 -9.27
N VAL A 74 1.27 1.12 -9.48
CA VAL A 74 2.73 1.06 -9.55
C VAL A 74 3.30 1.36 -8.18
N LEU A 75 4.25 0.56 -7.72
CA LEU A 75 4.97 0.84 -6.48
C LEU A 75 6.23 1.63 -6.79
N HIS A 76 6.29 2.86 -6.33
CA HIS A 76 7.48 3.70 -6.41
C HIS A 76 8.33 3.55 -5.16
N TYR A 77 9.63 3.54 -5.33
CA TYR A 77 10.55 3.51 -4.20
C TYR A 77 11.83 4.28 -4.52
N VAL A 78 12.54 4.64 -3.48
CA VAL A 78 13.87 5.22 -3.59
C VAL A 78 14.86 4.14 -3.14
N ASN A 79 15.82 3.79 -4.00
CA ASN A 79 16.79 2.75 -3.68
C ASN A 79 17.83 3.25 -2.66
N ALA A 80 18.72 2.36 -2.24
CA ALA A 80 19.73 2.68 -1.23
C ALA A 80 20.71 3.78 -1.69
N GLU A 81 20.80 4.04 -3.00
CA GLU A 81 21.65 5.08 -3.58
C GLU A 81 20.92 6.41 -3.73
N GLY A 82 19.65 6.50 -3.29
CA GLY A 82 18.85 7.71 -3.37
C GLY A 82 18.19 7.93 -4.72
N GLN A 83 18.13 6.92 -5.58
CA GLN A 83 17.52 7.02 -6.92
C GLN A 83 16.07 6.51 -6.89
N TRP A 84 15.20 7.22 -7.62
CA TRP A 84 13.81 6.77 -7.79
C TRP A 84 13.73 5.63 -8.78
N ASP A 85 12.89 4.65 -8.45
CA ASP A 85 12.60 3.52 -9.31
C ASP A 85 11.18 3.03 -9.04
N CYS A 86 10.70 2.07 -9.81
CA CYS A 86 9.36 1.54 -9.61
C CYS A 86 9.25 0.08 -10.01
N LEU A 87 8.27 -0.58 -9.40
CA LEU A 87 7.80 -1.91 -9.79
C LEU A 87 6.41 -1.73 -10.42
N PRO A 88 6.27 -1.99 -11.73
CA PRO A 88 5.00 -1.73 -12.42
C PRO A 88 3.95 -2.79 -12.08
N SER A 89 2.69 -2.50 -12.42
CA SER A 89 1.68 -3.54 -12.58
C SER A 89 1.88 -4.23 -13.94
N LEU A 90 1.57 -5.49 -14.03
CA LEU A 90 1.84 -6.30 -15.22
C LEU A 90 0.61 -6.69 -16.03
#